data_afb97e5b2884bb7e0a761f53132329dc
#
_entry.id   afb97e5b2884bb7e0a761f53132329dc
#
_cell.length_a   1.000
_cell.length_b   1.000
_cell.length_c   1.000
_cell.angle_alpha   90.00
_cell.angle_beta   90.00
_cell.angle_gamma   90.00
#
_symmetry.space_group_name_H-M   'P 1'
#
loop_
_entity.id
_entity.type
_entity.pdbx_description
1 polymer ?
#
loop_
_entity_poly.entity_id
_entity_poly.type
_entity_poly.pdbx_seq_one_letter_code
_entity_poly.pdbx_strand_id
1 'polypeptide(L)'
;MAGTSIDMSKVKQLLQLKQSGMSNRQIAKTLGISRDKANEFVKQAESDPLGIEGLLKLYDPVLDKRMHPGNPAYTDERMEEFLRLLPDFVEQLSRKHVTRQIVWEDYKRMHPDGYERSQFFYHLAQNLKAQKAPTSVLHHEPGLELYVDFAGDTLSYIDIETGEMIKVQTFVSTLACTDYAFVLCVPSQKTEDFLYALRRALEFYGGVPKIVVPDNLKAAVTRADKYEPTINKAMEDMGNHYGFVVIPCQPAKPTQKSLVENQVQMIYHRIYARLQHRQFFSLEELNMAVHELLVRHNQTRMQQRAYTREEHFHAVERMALRV
;
A
#
# COMPACT_ATOMS: atom_id res chain seq x y z
N MET A 1 -16.10 18.11 31.80
CA MET A 1 -15.97 17.68 30.38
C MET A 1 -14.52 17.28 30.17
N ALA A 2 -14.24 16.00 29.94
CA ALA A 2 -12.90 15.51 29.64
C ALA A 2 -12.48 16.08 28.29
N GLY A 3 -11.47 16.94 28.28
CA GLY A 3 -10.94 17.54 27.07
C GLY A 3 -10.37 16.45 26.16
N THR A 4 -10.84 16.37 24.91
CA THR A 4 -10.28 15.48 23.89
C THR A 4 -8.79 15.65 23.81
N SER A 5 -8.03 14.57 24.07
CA SER A 5 -6.58 14.53 23.88
C SER A 5 -6.23 14.91 22.44
N ILE A 6 -5.22 15.74 22.26
CA ILE A 6 -4.73 16.06 20.92
C ILE A 6 -3.93 14.87 20.40
N ASP A 7 -4.17 14.48 19.15
CA ASP A 7 -3.40 13.41 18.49
C ASP A 7 -1.91 13.79 18.40
N MET A 8 -1.02 12.81 18.62
CA MET A 8 0.44 13.01 18.57
C MET A 8 0.93 13.55 17.22
N SER A 9 0.26 13.23 16.13
CA SER A 9 0.61 13.80 14.82
C SER A 9 0.43 15.34 14.83
N LYS A 10 -0.61 15.84 15.48
CA LYS A 10 -0.84 17.29 15.67
C LYS A 10 0.15 17.91 16.64
N VAL A 11 0.58 17.20 17.68
CA VAL A 11 1.63 17.66 18.60
C VAL A 11 2.94 17.81 17.86
N LYS A 12 3.36 16.84 17.06
CA LYS A 12 4.56 16.98 16.21
C LYS A 12 4.47 18.13 15.23
N GLN A 13 3.34 18.28 14.54
CA GLN A 13 3.11 19.42 13.65
C GLN A 13 3.20 20.76 14.40
N LEU A 14 2.64 20.82 15.61
CA LEU A 14 2.75 22.02 16.47
C LEU A 14 4.20 22.35 16.78
N LEU A 15 5.01 21.37 17.18
CA LEU A 15 6.42 21.54 17.48
C LEU A 15 7.23 21.96 16.24
N GLN A 16 6.95 21.38 15.06
CA GLN A 16 7.59 21.78 13.80
C GLN A 16 7.26 23.22 13.40
N LEU A 17 5.98 23.62 13.50
CA LEU A 17 5.55 24.98 13.20
C LEU A 17 6.16 25.98 14.20
N LYS A 18 6.30 25.60 15.47
CA LYS A 18 6.96 26.43 16.48
C LYS A 18 8.46 26.58 16.18
N GLN A 19 9.13 25.50 15.80
CA GLN A 19 10.54 25.53 15.40
C GLN A 19 10.80 26.41 14.17
N SER A 20 9.83 26.47 13.24
CA SER A 20 9.88 27.38 12.08
C SER A 20 9.61 28.88 12.43
N GLY A 21 9.44 29.21 13.71
CA GLY A 21 9.24 30.60 14.18
C GLY A 21 7.79 31.08 14.17
N MET A 22 6.80 30.16 13.92
CA MET A 22 5.40 30.56 13.88
C MET A 22 4.87 30.88 15.29
N SER A 23 4.03 31.90 15.41
CA SER A 23 3.41 32.27 16.69
C SER A 23 2.37 31.25 17.14
N ASN A 24 2.20 31.07 18.47
CA ASN A 24 1.24 30.12 19.04
C ASN A 24 -0.21 30.36 18.53
N ARG A 25 -0.56 31.63 18.27
CA ARG A 25 -1.87 32.01 17.71
C ARG A 25 -2.05 31.51 16.28
N GLN A 26 -1.01 31.62 15.45
CA GLN A 26 -1.02 31.13 14.07
C GLN A 26 -1.05 29.60 14.05
N ILE A 27 -0.25 28.94 14.89
CA ILE A 27 -0.21 27.48 15.05
C ILE A 27 -1.61 26.96 15.42
N ALA A 28 -2.27 27.56 16.45
CA ALA A 28 -3.59 27.19 16.87
C ALA A 28 -4.62 27.27 15.73
N LYS A 29 -4.57 28.35 14.93
CA LYS A 29 -5.42 28.55 13.77
C LYS A 29 -5.15 27.51 12.67
N THR A 30 -3.88 27.25 12.37
CA THR A 30 -3.47 26.31 11.30
C THR A 30 -3.86 24.87 11.62
N LEU A 31 -3.69 24.44 12.88
CA LEU A 31 -3.97 23.08 13.29
C LEU A 31 -5.42 22.84 13.76
N GLY A 32 -6.24 23.89 13.82
CA GLY A 32 -7.63 23.80 14.29
C GLY A 32 -7.71 23.36 15.78
N ILE A 33 -6.82 23.85 16.63
CA ILE A 33 -6.81 23.59 18.07
C ILE A 33 -7.05 24.89 18.86
N SER A 34 -7.43 24.76 20.14
CA SER A 34 -7.57 25.95 20.98
C SER A 34 -6.21 26.59 21.26
N ARG A 35 -6.21 27.94 21.41
CA ARG A 35 -4.99 28.69 21.73
C ARG A 35 -4.38 28.26 23.06
N ASP A 36 -5.22 27.95 24.05
CA ASP A 36 -4.75 27.53 25.36
C ASP A 36 -3.99 26.21 25.29
N LYS A 37 -4.52 25.22 24.51
CA LYS A 37 -3.82 23.96 24.25
C LYS A 37 -2.50 24.17 23.50
N ALA A 38 -2.47 25.05 22.49
CA ALA A 38 -1.24 25.37 21.78
C ALA A 38 -0.18 25.99 22.72
N ASN A 39 -0.60 26.91 23.60
CA ASN A 39 0.27 27.52 24.60
C ASN A 39 0.79 26.49 25.62
N GLU A 40 -0.08 25.59 26.09
CA GLU A 40 0.27 24.53 27.04
C GLU A 40 1.35 23.61 26.46
N PHE A 41 1.15 23.07 25.27
CA PHE A 41 2.12 22.18 24.62
C PHE A 41 3.43 22.88 24.26
N VAL A 42 3.39 24.13 23.81
CA VAL A 42 4.61 24.91 23.53
C VAL A 42 5.39 25.15 24.82
N LYS A 43 4.72 25.59 25.90
CA LYS A 43 5.35 25.82 27.19
C LYS A 43 5.98 24.55 27.75
N GLN A 44 5.28 23.42 27.64
CA GLN A 44 5.79 22.13 28.08
C GLN A 44 7.03 21.72 27.28
N ALA A 45 7.00 21.88 25.94
CA ALA A 45 8.12 21.56 25.08
C ALA A 45 9.34 22.48 25.28
N GLU A 46 9.12 23.77 25.53
CA GLU A 46 10.19 24.73 25.84
C GLU A 46 10.79 24.47 27.24
N SER A 47 10.04 23.89 28.16
CA SER A 47 10.51 23.53 29.50
C SER A 47 11.15 22.12 29.55
N ASP A 48 11.03 21.31 28.52
CA ASP A 48 11.64 19.97 28.49
C ASP A 48 13.16 20.08 28.29
N PRO A 49 13.98 19.31 29.02
CA PRO A 49 15.45 19.33 28.92
C PRO A 49 15.98 19.05 27.50
N LEU A 50 15.23 18.33 26.65
CA LEU A 50 15.60 18.04 25.28
C LEU A 50 15.31 19.22 24.32
N GLY A 51 14.50 20.17 24.73
CA GLY A 51 13.99 21.23 23.88
C GLY A 51 13.16 20.70 22.68
N ILE A 52 12.62 21.62 21.88
CA ILE A 52 11.75 21.29 20.74
C ILE A 52 12.47 20.39 19.73
N GLU A 53 13.74 20.67 19.43
CA GLU A 53 14.52 19.89 18.47
C GLU A 53 14.75 18.44 18.94
N GLY A 54 15.08 18.25 20.20
CA GLY A 54 15.26 16.92 20.77
C GLY A 54 13.95 16.15 20.86
N LEU A 55 12.86 16.82 21.21
CA LEU A 55 11.52 16.22 21.24
C LEU A 55 11.07 15.73 19.87
N LEU A 56 11.36 16.48 18.79
CA LEU A 56 11.02 16.08 17.43
C LEU A 56 11.76 14.83 16.93
N LYS A 57 12.92 14.52 17.51
CA LYS A 57 13.70 13.30 17.22
C LYS A 57 13.17 12.07 17.96
N LEU A 58 12.28 12.26 18.95
CA LEU A 58 11.70 11.14 19.70
C LEU A 58 10.66 10.39 18.90
N TYR A 59 10.57 9.09 19.14
CA TYR A 59 9.48 8.25 18.67
C TYR A 59 8.14 8.64 19.33
N ASP A 60 7.05 8.48 18.58
CA ASP A 60 5.71 8.90 19.01
C ASP A 60 5.32 8.43 20.42
N PRO A 61 5.52 7.16 20.83
CA PRO A 61 5.18 6.73 22.19
C PRO A 61 6.02 7.42 23.28
N VAL A 62 7.29 7.70 23.01
CA VAL A 62 8.17 8.35 23.97
C VAL A 62 7.82 9.84 24.08
N LEU A 63 7.51 10.47 22.95
CA LEU A 63 7.06 11.85 22.92
C LEU A 63 5.69 11.99 23.59
N ASP A 64 4.76 11.07 23.36
CA ASP A 64 3.43 11.06 23.96
C ASP A 64 3.49 10.94 25.49
N LYS A 65 4.33 10.05 26.00
CA LYS A 65 4.58 9.91 27.45
C LYS A 65 5.08 11.22 28.07
N ARG A 66 5.91 12.00 27.34
CA ARG A 66 6.45 13.28 27.81
C ARG A 66 5.44 14.42 27.71
N MET A 67 4.66 14.45 26.62
CA MET A 67 3.73 15.56 26.34
C MET A 67 2.36 15.37 27.01
N HIS A 68 2.03 14.14 27.45
CA HIS A 68 0.85 13.82 28.23
C HIS A 68 1.22 13.13 29.56
N PRO A 69 1.95 13.81 30.45
CA PRO A 69 2.28 13.23 31.77
C PRO A 69 0.99 12.99 32.55
N GLY A 70 0.78 11.75 32.98
CA GLY A 70 -0.45 11.35 33.68
C GLY A 70 -1.48 10.63 32.81
N ASN A 71 -1.18 10.38 31.55
CA ASN A 71 -1.98 9.42 30.77
C ASN A 71 -1.83 8.02 31.40
N PRO A 72 -2.94 7.43 31.94
CA PRO A 72 -2.88 6.13 32.63
C PRO A 72 -2.25 5.02 31.79
N ALA A 73 -2.32 5.14 30.45
CA ALA A 73 -1.72 4.16 29.54
C ALA A 73 -0.19 4.04 29.65
N TYR A 74 0.50 5.01 30.27
CA TYR A 74 1.96 5.03 30.37
C TYR A 74 2.49 5.02 31.81
N THR A 75 1.61 5.00 32.81
CA THR A 75 1.96 4.92 34.24
C THR A 75 1.71 3.52 34.84
N ASP A 76 1.29 2.58 34.01
CA ASP A 76 0.92 1.23 34.39
C ASP A 76 2.15 0.29 34.33
N GLU A 77 2.36 -0.52 35.35
CA GLU A 77 3.38 -1.56 35.39
C GLU A 77 3.29 -2.50 34.17
N ARG A 78 2.08 -2.71 33.64
CA ARG A 78 1.85 -3.46 32.39
C ARG A 78 2.54 -2.85 31.19
N MET A 79 2.69 -1.51 31.14
CA MET A 79 3.40 -0.84 30.04
C MET A 79 4.91 -1.06 30.14
N GLU A 80 5.47 -1.06 31.33
CA GLU A 80 6.90 -1.33 31.51
C GLU A 80 7.22 -2.77 31.07
N GLU A 81 6.40 -3.71 31.49
CA GLU A 81 6.52 -5.11 31.08
C GLU A 81 6.33 -5.29 29.57
N PHE A 82 5.32 -4.64 28.99
CA PHE A 82 5.09 -4.66 27.53
C PHE A 82 6.30 -4.12 26.76
N LEU A 83 6.89 -3.00 27.18
CA LEU A 83 8.07 -2.42 26.54
C LEU A 83 9.31 -3.30 26.69
N ARG A 84 9.45 -4.00 27.79
CA ARG A 84 10.52 -4.98 28.01
C ARG A 84 10.42 -6.15 27.03
N LEU A 85 9.20 -6.62 26.74
CA LEU A 85 8.92 -7.74 25.84
C LEU A 85 8.81 -7.32 24.37
N LEU A 86 8.78 -6.02 24.08
CA LEU A 86 8.61 -5.50 22.72
C LEU A 86 9.64 -6.02 21.69
N PRO A 87 10.95 -6.14 22.01
CA PRO A 87 11.92 -6.73 21.09
C PRO A 87 11.56 -8.16 20.68
N ASP A 88 11.10 -8.98 21.63
CA ASP A 88 10.70 -10.36 21.38
C ASP A 88 9.44 -10.41 20.51
N PHE A 89 8.48 -9.51 20.72
CA PHE A 89 7.29 -9.41 19.84
C PHE A 89 7.66 -9.05 18.40
N VAL A 90 8.62 -8.15 18.22
CA VAL A 90 9.12 -7.76 16.89
C VAL A 90 9.82 -8.92 16.21
N GLU A 91 10.67 -9.66 16.94
CA GLU A 91 11.33 -10.85 16.44
C GLU A 91 10.33 -11.93 16.03
N GLN A 92 9.35 -12.24 16.89
CA GLN A 92 8.30 -13.22 16.58
C GLN A 92 7.52 -12.84 15.31
N LEU A 93 7.14 -11.56 15.16
CA LEU A 93 6.42 -11.05 13.99
C LEU A 93 7.26 -11.10 12.69
N SER A 94 8.58 -11.18 12.79
CA SER A 94 9.46 -11.37 11.63
C SER A 94 9.44 -12.81 11.08
N ARG A 95 8.99 -13.78 11.88
CA ARG A 95 8.91 -15.19 11.50
C ARG A 95 7.74 -15.44 10.56
N LYS A 96 7.94 -16.35 9.60
CA LYS A 96 6.91 -16.72 8.63
C LYS A 96 5.68 -17.32 9.33
N HIS A 97 4.48 -16.87 8.93
CA HIS A 97 3.18 -17.30 9.46
C HIS A 97 2.83 -16.86 10.89
N VAL A 98 3.67 -16.08 11.58
CA VAL A 98 3.33 -15.51 12.87
C VAL A 98 2.50 -14.24 12.70
N THR A 99 1.32 -14.21 13.31
CA THR A 99 0.40 -13.07 13.26
C THR A 99 0.40 -12.32 14.60
N ARG A 100 -0.05 -11.06 14.58
CA ARG A 100 -0.23 -10.29 15.84
C ARG A 100 -1.17 -10.98 16.82
N GLN A 101 -2.11 -11.77 16.32
CA GLN A 101 -3.03 -12.55 17.14
C GLN A 101 -2.27 -13.63 17.92
N ILE A 102 -1.41 -14.39 17.27
CA ILE A 102 -0.57 -15.43 17.89
C ILE A 102 0.33 -14.83 18.98
N VAL A 103 0.99 -13.71 18.66
CA VAL A 103 1.86 -13.02 19.62
C VAL A 103 1.09 -12.53 20.84
N TRP A 104 -0.14 -12.02 20.64
CA TRP A 104 -0.99 -11.63 21.76
C TRP A 104 -1.48 -12.81 22.58
N GLU A 105 -1.85 -13.93 21.98
CA GLU A 105 -2.28 -15.15 22.67
C GLU A 105 -1.15 -15.71 23.54
N ASP A 106 0.07 -15.75 23.02
CA ASP A 106 1.26 -16.16 23.77
C ASP A 106 1.57 -15.18 24.92
N TYR A 107 1.52 -13.87 24.65
CA TYR A 107 1.67 -12.84 25.68
C TYR A 107 0.63 -12.99 26.79
N LYS A 108 -0.66 -13.14 26.44
CA LYS A 108 -1.75 -13.25 27.42
C LYS A 108 -1.69 -14.52 28.25
N ARG A 109 -1.18 -15.62 27.69
CA ARG A 109 -0.95 -16.87 28.41
C ARG A 109 0.16 -16.74 29.47
N MET A 110 1.23 -16.01 29.17
CA MET A 110 2.35 -15.77 30.10
C MET A 110 2.06 -14.64 31.09
N HIS A 111 1.23 -13.68 30.70
CA HIS A 111 0.84 -12.50 31.48
C HIS A 111 -0.68 -12.37 31.55
N PRO A 112 -1.37 -13.16 32.42
CA PRO A 112 -2.84 -13.14 32.49
C PRO A 112 -3.42 -11.76 32.83
N ASP A 113 -2.70 -10.95 33.60
CA ASP A 113 -3.08 -9.59 34.01
C ASP A 113 -2.62 -8.53 32.97
N GLY A 114 -1.95 -8.96 31.89
CA GLY A 114 -1.46 -8.11 30.81
C GLY A 114 -2.59 -7.48 29.98
N TYR A 115 -2.19 -6.68 28.98
CA TYR A 115 -3.11 -5.96 28.12
C TYR A 115 -4.08 -6.89 27.38
N GLU A 116 -5.34 -6.46 27.34
CA GLU A 116 -6.35 -7.05 26.47
C GLU A 116 -6.03 -6.78 25.00
N ARG A 117 -6.59 -7.60 24.11
CA ARG A 117 -6.27 -7.63 22.69
C ARG A 117 -6.24 -6.24 22.03
N SER A 118 -7.24 -5.41 22.28
CA SER A 118 -7.35 -4.09 21.66
C SER A 118 -6.24 -3.15 22.12
N GLN A 119 -5.92 -3.14 23.41
CA GLN A 119 -4.85 -2.33 23.98
C GLN A 119 -3.48 -2.84 23.54
N PHE A 120 -3.27 -4.17 23.59
CA PHE A 120 -2.03 -4.79 23.09
C PHE A 120 -1.75 -4.42 21.63
N PHE A 121 -2.76 -4.55 20.74
CA PHE A 121 -2.61 -4.21 19.34
C PHE A 121 -2.38 -2.73 19.11
N TYR A 122 -3.01 -1.87 19.91
CA TYR A 122 -2.79 -0.42 19.86
C TYR A 122 -1.34 -0.09 20.21
N HIS A 123 -0.83 -0.55 21.36
CA HIS A 123 0.53 -0.29 21.82
C HIS A 123 1.58 -0.90 20.86
N LEU A 124 1.35 -2.12 20.39
CA LEU A 124 2.21 -2.77 19.40
C LEU A 124 2.27 -1.98 18.10
N ALA A 125 1.12 -1.52 17.58
CA ALA A 125 1.06 -0.74 16.36
C ALA A 125 1.78 0.62 16.49
N GLN A 126 1.66 1.30 17.62
CA GLN A 126 2.36 2.57 17.88
C GLN A 126 3.88 2.37 17.89
N ASN A 127 4.37 1.34 18.57
CA ASN A 127 5.79 1.05 18.64
C ASN A 127 6.38 0.55 17.31
N LEU A 128 5.64 -0.28 16.55
CA LEU A 128 6.04 -0.72 15.22
C LEU A 128 6.07 0.44 14.20
N LYS A 129 5.14 1.40 14.29
CA LYS A 129 5.17 2.62 13.47
C LYS A 129 6.40 3.47 13.78
N ALA A 130 6.76 3.57 15.06
CA ALA A 130 7.93 4.31 15.51
C ALA A 130 9.25 3.71 15.00
N GLN A 131 9.31 2.40 14.80
CA GLN A 131 10.51 1.70 14.31
C GLN A 131 10.60 1.66 12.77
N LYS A 132 9.50 1.89 12.05
CA LYS A 132 9.54 1.99 10.59
C LYS A 132 10.23 3.30 10.19
N ALA A 133 11.38 3.18 9.52
CA ALA A 133 11.95 4.29 8.78
C ALA A 133 10.86 4.90 7.86
N PRO A 134 10.84 6.23 7.68
CA PRO A 134 9.87 6.85 6.79
C PRO A 134 9.98 6.19 5.42
N THR A 135 8.90 5.54 4.99
CA THR A 135 8.85 4.93 3.67
C THR A 135 8.88 6.08 2.69
N SER A 136 9.94 6.17 1.89
CA SER A 136 10.03 7.14 0.81
C SER A 136 8.80 6.96 -0.08
N VAL A 137 7.97 7.97 -0.17
CA VAL A 137 6.89 8.00 -1.16
C VAL A 137 7.57 8.19 -2.50
N LEU A 138 7.67 7.12 -3.28
CA LEU A 138 8.15 7.21 -4.64
C LEU A 138 7.15 8.04 -5.44
N HIS A 139 7.58 9.18 -5.94
CA HIS A 139 6.82 9.95 -6.91
C HIS A 139 7.03 9.32 -8.28
N HIS A 140 5.98 8.74 -8.83
CA HIS A 140 5.96 8.24 -10.20
C HIS A 140 5.48 9.35 -11.13
N GLU A 141 6.18 9.56 -12.23
CA GLU A 141 5.78 10.52 -13.24
C GLU A 141 4.58 10.01 -14.04
N PRO A 142 3.59 10.86 -14.35
CA PRO A 142 2.45 10.47 -15.18
C PRO A 142 2.89 9.96 -16.56
N GLY A 143 2.26 8.89 -17.02
CA GLY A 143 2.53 8.27 -18.33
C GLY A 143 3.91 7.64 -18.48
N LEU A 144 4.67 7.49 -17.39
CA LEU A 144 6.01 6.91 -17.44
C LEU A 144 5.98 5.39 -17.40
N GLU A 145 5.39 4.79 -16.38
CA GLU A 145 5.52 3.35 -16.09
C GLU A 145 4.17 2.64 -16.01
N LEU A 146 4.04 1.53 -16.73
CA LEU A 146 2.97 0.54 -16.61
C LEU A 146 3.55 -0.77 -16.07
N TYR A 147 3.15 -1.16 -14.90
CA TYR A 147 3.49 -2.45 -14.31
C TYR A 147 2.51 -3.53 -14.79
N VAL A 148 3.04 -4.70 -15.11
CA VAL A 148 2.24 -5.83 -15.62
C VAL A 148 2.66 -7.14 -14.97
N ASP A 149 1.68 -7.98 -14.61
CA ASP A 149 1.89 -9.28 -13.99
C ASP A 149 0.70 -10.22 -14.23
N PHE A 150 0.87 -11.50 -13.95
CA PHE A 150 -0.23 -12.45 -13.78
C PHE A 150 -0.50 -12.70 -12.31
N ALA A 151 -1.77 -12.70 -11.92
CA ALA A 151 -2.16 -13.14 -10.59
C ALA A 151 -1.80 -14.62 -10.39
N GLY A 152 -1.28 -14.97 -9.19
CA GLY A 152 -0.85 -16.34 -8.91
C GLY A 152 -1.98 -17.37 -8.87
N ASP A 153 -3.19 -16.93 -8.41
CA ASP A 153 -4.38 -17.79 -8.40
C ASP A 153 -5.15 -17.68 -9.71
N THR A 154 -5.85 -18.76 -10.07
CA THR A 154 -6.65 -18.86 -11.27
C THR A 154 -8.14 -18.65 -10.98
N LEU A 155 -8.84 -17.99 -11.89
CA LEU A 155 -10.29 -18.09 -12.00
C LEU A 155 -10.68 -19.23 -12.95
N SER A 156 -11.96 -19.55 -13.04
CA SER A 156 -12.45 -20.60 -13.92
C SER A 156 -13.85 -20.34 -14.44
N TYR A 157 -14.18 -20.94 -15.57
CA TYR A 157 -15.54 -21.06 -16.08
C TYR A 157 -15.84 -22.52 -16.44
N ILE A 158 -17.11 -22.85 -16.63
CA ILE A 158 -17.57 -24.17 -17.06
C ILE A 158 -17.80 -24.08 -18.56
N ASP A 159 -17.14 -24.93 -19.31
CA ASP A 159 -17.42 -25.10 -20.73
C ASP A 159 -18.80 -25.78 -20.93
N ILE A 160 -19.70 -25.11 -21.65
CA ILE A 160 -21.09 -25.55 -21.80
C ILE A 160 -21.16 -26.84 -22.61
N GLU A 161 -20.24 -27.06 -23.56
CA GLU A 161 -20.27 -28.24 -24.43
C GLU A 161 -19.74 -29.49 -23.74
N THR A 162 -18.65 -29.32 -22.95
CA THR A 162 -17.98 -30.47 -22.30
C THR A 162 -18.37 -30.64 -20.84
N GLY A 163 -18.91 -29.61 -20.19
CA GLY A 163 -19.16 -29.58 -18.74
C GLY A 163 -17.87 -29.46 -17.89
N GLU A 164 -16.72 -29.32 -18.52
CA GLU A 164 -15.44 -29.22 -17.82
C GLU A 164 -15.17 -27.83 -17.24
N MET A 165 -14.49 -27.81 -16.10
CA MET A 165 -14.04 -26.56 -15.48
C MET A 165 -12.73 -26.12 -16.12
N ILE A 166 -12.78 -25.05 -16.89
CA ILE A 166 -11.61 -24.46 -17.56
C ILE A 166 -11.00 -23.38 -16.67
N LYS A 167 -9.75 -23.61 -16.25
CA LYS A 167 -8.96 -22.62 -15.49
C LYS A 167 -8.36 -21.59 -16.43
N VAL A 168 -8.41 -20.32 -16.02
CA VAL A 168 -7.86 -19.19 -16.78
C VAL A 168 -6.88 -18.40 -15.93
N GLN A 169 -5.98 -17.71 -16.60
CA GLN A 169 -4.99 -16.82 -15.99
C GLN A 169 -5.52 -15.41 -15.94
N THR A 170 -5.21 -14.67 -14.89
CA THR A 170 -5.66 -13.30 -14.78
C THR A 170 -4.48 -12.34 -14.92
N PHE A 171 -4.46 -11.64 -16.05
CA PHE A 171 -3.54 -10.55 -16.31
C PHE A 171 -3.96 -9.32 -15.51
N VAL A 172 -2.99 -8.69 -14.85
CA VAL A 172 -3.15 -7.45 -14.09
C VAL A 172 -2.16 -6.43 -14.58
N SER A 173 -2.61 -5.22 -14.83
CA SER A 173 -1.72 -4.09 -15.07
C SER A 173 -2.14 -2.87 -14.28
N THR A 174 -1.17 -2.00 -13.95
CA THR A 174 -1.42 -0.76 -13.21
C THR A 174 -0.47 0.34 -13.63
N LEU A 175 -0.99 1.54 -13.82
CA LEU A 175 -0.20 2.75 -14.03
C LEU A 175 0.38 3.21 -12.69
N ALA A 176 1.70 3.39 -12.63
CA ALA A 176 2.43 3.63 -11.38
C ALA A 176 2.03 4.93 -10.66
N CYS A 177 1.71 5.99 -11.40
CA CYS A 177 1.39 7.30 -10.84
C CYS A 177 0.01 7.34 -10.17
N THR A 178 -0.99 6.68 -10.77
CA THR A 178 -2.40 6.82 -10.37
C THR A 178 -2.98 5.58 -9.72
N ASP A 179 -2.26 4.46 -9.71
CA ASP A 179 -2.77 3.14 -9.33
C ASP A 179 -4.00 2.70 -10.16
N TYR A 180 -4.22 3.32 -11.33
CA TYR A 180 -5.33 2.98 -12.22
C TYR A 180 -5.07 1.61 -12.85
N ALA A 181 -5.95 0.66 -12.55
CA ALA A 181 -5.72 -0.76 -12.84
C ALA A 181 -6.57 -1.25 -14.00
N PHE A 182 -6.03 -2.24 -14.73
CA PHE A 182 -6.74 -3.05 -15.70
C PHE A 182 -6.55 -4.53 -15.39
N VAL A 183 -7.60 -5.32 -15.57
CA VAL A 183 -7.62 -6.77 -15.29
C VAL A 183 -8.35 -7.47 -16.41
N LEU A 184 -7.78 -8.58 -16.90
CA LEU A 184 -8.36 -9.41 -17.95
C LEU A 184 -8.01 -10.89 -17.71
N CYS A 185 -9.00 -11.76 -17.79
CA CYS A 185 -8.78 -13.20 -17.82
C CYS A 185 -8.44 -13.66 -19.25
N VAL A 186 -7.40 -14.48 -19.36
CA VAL A 186 -6.93 -15.07 -20.61
C VAL A 186 -6.69 -16.57 -20.44
N PRO A 187 -6.70 -17.36 -21.53
CA PRO A 187 -6.61 -18.82 -21.42
C PRO A 187 -5.31 -19.31 -20.77
N SER A 188 -4.17 -18.64 -21.03
CA SER A 188 -2.87 -19.08 -20.55
C SER A 188 -1.91 -17.92 -20.26
N GLN A 189 -0.72 -18.25 -19.69
CA GLN A 189 0.40 -17.30 -19.55
C GLN A 189 1.35 -17.32 -20.75
N LYS A 190 0.96 -17.89 -21.90
CA LYS A 190 1.79 -17.90 -23.11
C LYS A 190 1.96 -16.50 -23.64
N THR A 191 3.01 -16.32 -24.45
CA THR A 191 3.35 -15.02 -25.04
C THR A 191 2.19 -14.39 -25.81
N GLU A 192 1.44 -15.19 -26.57
CA GLU A 192 0.30 -14.73 -27.36
C GLU A 192 -0.81 -14.13 -26.49
N ASP A 193 -1.21 -14.85 -25.42
CA ASP A 193 -2.24 -14.39 -24.48
C ASP A 193 -1.77 -13.18 -23.66
N PHE A 194 -0.48 -13.15 -23.31
CA PHE A 194 0.10 -12.00 -22.63
C PHE A 194 0.10 -10.75 -23.51
N LEU A 195 0.54 -10.84 -24.75
CA LEU A 195 0.56 -9.72 -25.70
C LEU A 195 -0.87 -9.26 -26.04
N TYR A 196 -1.81 -10.20 -26.18
CA TYR A 196 -3.23 -9.88 -26.32
C TYR A 196 -3.73 -9.06 -25.12
N ALA A 197 -3.47 -9.52 -23.89
CA ALA A 197 -3.90 -8.83 -22.68
C ALA A 197 -3.26 -7.45 -22.54
N LEU A 198 -1.96 -7.32 -22.87
CA LEU A 198 -1.26 -6.05 -22.85
C LEU A 198 -1.85 -5.06 -23.89
N ARG A 199 -2.15 -5.52 -25.10
CA ARG A 199 -2.84 -4.70 -26.12
C ARG A 199 -4.18 -4.19 -25.58
N ARG A 200 -5.00 -5.08 -24.98
CA ARG A 200 -6.28 -4.70 -24.38
C ARG A 200 -6.13 -3.69 -23.24
N ALA A 201 -5.04 -3.79 -22.48
CA ALA A 201 -4.72 -2.81 -21.44
C ALA A 201 -4.41 -1.42 -22.05
N LEU A 202 -3.58 -1.37 -23.09
CA LEU A 202 -3.27 -0.10 -23.78
C LEU A 202 -4.53 0.54 -24.40
N GLU A 203 -5.41 -0.27 -24.99
CA GLU A 203 -6.73 0.18 -25.49
C GLU A 203 -7.60 0.74 -24.37
N PHE A 204 -7.65 0.07 -23.21
CA PHE A 204 -8.40 0.51 -22.02
C PHE A 204 -7.87 1.84 -21.46
N TYR A 205 -6.56 2.02 -21.37
CA TYR A 205 -5.95 3.27 -20.94
C TYR A 205 -6.11 4.41 -21.99
N GLY A 206 -6.40 4.06 -23.24
CA GLY A 206 -6.52 5.02 -24.33
C GLY A 206 -5.19 5.68 -24.70
N GLY A 207 -4.07 4.98 -24.47
CA GLY A 207 -2.73 5.47 -24.80
C GLY A 207 -1.62 4.55 -24.27
N VAL A 208 -0.38 4.91 -24.60
CA VAL A 208 0.82 4.11 -24.40
C VAL A 208 1.76 4.78 -23.41
N PRO A 209 2.16 4.11 -22.31
CA PRO A 209 3.18 4.60 -21.40
C PRO A 209 4.57 4.55 -22.05
N LYS A 210 5.55 5.24 -21.48
CA LYS A 210 6.93 5.21 -21.99
C LYS A 210 7.62 3.87 -21.71
N ILE A 211 7.32 3.25 -20.57
CA ILE A 211 7.96 2.04 -20.06
C ILE A 211 6.89 1.03 -19.65
N VAL A 212 7.03 -0.22 -20.09
CA VAL A 212 6.30 -1.37 -19.56
C VAL A 212 7.24 -2.19 -18.68
N VAL A 213 6.81 -2.45 -17.47
CA VAL A 213 7.60 -3.12 -16.42
C VAL A 213 6.99 -4.48 -16.07
N PRO A 214 7.41 -5.57 -16.73
CA PRO A 214 6.97 -6.93 -16.37
C PRO A 214 7.69 -7.43 -15.12
N ASP A 215 6.97 -8.13 -14.22
CA ASP A 215 7.58 -8.84 -13.08
C ASP A 215 8.07 -10.22 -13.51
N ASN A 216 9.27 -10.31 -14.09
CA ASN A 216 9.98 -11.55 -14.46
C ASN A 216 9.12 -12.61 -15.20
N LEU A 217 8.11 -12.19 -15.91
CA LEU A 217 7.23 -13.07 -16.68
C LEU A 217 8.01 -13.72 -17.83
N LYS A 218 8.01 -15.05 -17.91
CA LYS A 218 8.65 -15.78 -19.02
C LYS A 218 8.11 -15.38 -20.39
N ALA A 219 6.86 -14.92 -20.44
CA ALA A 219 6.25 -14.40 -21.66
C ALA A 219 6.88 -13.08 -22.14
N ALA A 220 7.42 -12.27 -21.22
CA ALA A 220 8.05 -10.99 -21.53
C ALA A 220 9.58 -11.05 -21.46
N VAL A 221 10.15 -11.88 -20.58
CA VAL A 221 11.58 -11.97 -20.27
C VAL A 221 12.05 -13.40 -20.41
N THR A 222 12.91 -13.68 -21.36
CA THR A 222 13.43 -15.03 -21.62
C THR A 222 14.52 -15.40 -20.60
N ARG A 223 15.32 -14.43 -20.16
CA ARG A 223 16.36 -14.59 -19.14
C ARG A 223 16.37 -13.38 -18.21
N ALA A 224 16.10 -13.62 -16.95
CA ALA A 224 16.22 -12.60 -15.91
C ALA A 224 17.72 -12.44 -15.54
N ASP A 225 18.30 -11.28 -15.86
CA ASP A 225 19.63 -10.87 -15.43
C ASP A 225 19.53 -9.47 -14.81
N LYS A 226 20.43 -9.18 -13.84
CA LYS A 226 20.40 -7.89 -13.14
C LYS A 226 20.83 -6.73 -14.03
N TYR A 227 21.70 -6.99 -15.00
CA TYR A 227 22.33 -5.97 -15.84
C TYR A 227 21.89 -6.05 -17.29
N GLU A 228 21.66 -7.27 -17.82
CA GLU A 228 21.30 -7.51 -19.22
C GLU A 228 20.17 -8.55 -19.32
N PRO A 229 18.92 -8.21 -18.96
CA PRO A 229 17.80 -9.12 -19.12
C PRO A 229 17.52 -9.34 -20.62
N THR A 230 17.30 -10.59 -21.00
CA THR A 230 16.90 -10.92 -22.38
C THR A 230 15.40 -10.83 -22.53
N ILE A 231 14.92 -9.84 -23.27
CA ILE A 231 13.50 -9.64 -23.54
C ILE A 231 13.03 -10.65 -24.61
N ASN A 232 11.79 -11.12 -24.48
CA ASN A 232 11.17 -11.91 -25.52
C ASN A 232 11.03 -11.08 -26.80
N LYS A 233 11.43 -11.63 -27.95
CA LYS A 233 11.43 -10.91 -29.23
C LYS A 233 10.05 -10.34 -29.59
N ALA A 234 8.98 -11.10 -29.40
CA ALA A 234 7.63 -10.63 -29.69
C ALA A 234 7.20 -9.45 -28.78
N MET A 235 7.68 -9.42 -27.54
CA MET A 235 7.48 -8.30 -26.63
C MET A 235 8.30 -7.08 -27.03
N GLU A 236 9.52 -7.27 -27.52
CA GLU A 236 10.37 -6.22 -28.08
C GLU A 236 9.74 -5.62 -29.35
N ASP A 237 9.26 -6.48 -30.26
CA ASP A 237 8.58 -6.04 -31.50
C ASP A 237 7.29 -5.25 -31.16
N MET A 238 6.52 -5.68 -30.16
CA MET A 238 5.38 -4.92 -29.67
C MET A 238 5.79 -3.56 -29.09
N GLY A 239 6.87 -3.52 -28.32
CA GLY A 239 7.45 -2.29 -27.78
C GLY A 239 7.83 -1.31 -28.90
N ASN A 240 8.49 -1.80 -29.95
CA ASN A 240 8.87 -1.01 -31.11
C ASN A 240 7.64 -0.51 -31.89
N HIS A 241 6.59 -1.35 -32.02
CA HIS A 241 5.35 -0.98 -32.72
C HIS A 241 4.57 0.13 -32.02
N TYR A 242 4.37 -0.02 -30.70
CA TYR A 242 3.63 0.96 -29.88
C TYR A 242 4.51 2.10 -29.35
N GLY A 243 5.83 1.97 -29.44
CA GLY A 243 6.79 2.98 -28.99
C GLY A 243 7.04 3.02 -27.48
N PHE A 244 6.94 1.90 -26.78
CA PHE A 244 7.33 1.77 -25.36
C PHE A 244 8.62 0.96 -25.22
N VAL A 245 9.33 1.18 -24.10
CA VAL A 245 10.51 0.40 -23.73
C VAL A 245 10.13 -0.64 -22.68
N VAL A 246 10.68 -1.85 -22.79
CA VAL A 246 10.47 -2.92 -21.80
C VAL A 246 11.63 -2.91 -20.82
N ILE A 247 11.33 -2.66 -19.55
CA ILE A 247 12.32 -2.68 -18.46
C ILE A 247 11.81 -3.61 -17.37
N PRO A 248 12.30 -4.86 -17.27
CA PRO A 248 11.87 -5.80 -16.24
C PRO A 248 12.18 -5.29 -14.81
N CYS A 249 11.36 -5.70 -13.85
CA CYS A 249 11.63 -5.43 -12.44
C CYS A 249 13.03 -5.92 -12.04
N GLN A 250 13.81 -5.06 -11.42
CA GLN A 250 15.14 -5.44 -10.93
C GLN A 250 15.01 -6.24 -9.63
N PRO A 251 15.69 -7.41 -9.51
CA PRO A 251 15.60 -8.27 -8.32
C PRO A 251 15.99 -7.59 -7.00
N ALA A 252 16.68 -6.45 -7.05
CA ALA A 252 17.24 -5.75 -5.89
C ALA A 252 16.48 -4.46 -5.51
N LYS A 253 15.32 -4.15 -6.14
CA LYS A 253 14.51 -2.98 -5.79
C LYS A 253 13.14 -3.41 -5.23
N PRO A 254 13.04 -3.70 -3.93
CA PRO A 254 11.80 -4.16 -3.31
C PRO A 254 10.64 -3.16 -3.41
N THR A 255 10.92 -1.87 -3.60
CA THR A 255 9.92 -0.82 -3.73
C THR A 255 9.16 -0.86 -5.06
N GLN A 256 9.79 -1.26 -6.17
CA GLN A 256 9.11 -1.44 -7.45
C GLN A 256 8.18 -2.65 -7.42
N LYS A 257 8.65 -3.74 -6.81
CA LYS A 257 7.88 -4.98 -6.65
C LYS A 257 6.65 -4.79 -5.74
N SER A 258 6.77 -3.98 -4.69
CA SER A 258 5.68 -3.75 -3.72
C SER A 258 4.44 -3.08 -4.35
N LEU A 259 4.59 -2.27 -5.40
CA LEU A 259 3.47 -1.63 -6.10
C LEU A 259 2.58 -2.68 -6.79
N VAL A 260 3.19 -3.56 -7.58
CA VAL A 260 2.46 -4.62 -8.29
C VAL A 260 1.86 -5.62 -7.31
N GLU A 261 2.64 -6.06 -6.31
CA GLU A 261 2.16 -6.98 -5.27
C GLU A 261 0.96 -6.41 -4.52
N ASN A 262 0.98 -5.13 -4.17
CA ASN A 262 -0.16 -4.46 -3.52
C ASN A 262 -1.40 -4.40 -4.43
N GLN A 263 -1.21 -4.14 -5.73
CA GLN A 263 -2.33 -4.13 -6.68
C GLN A 263 -2.91 -5.53 -6.87
N VAL A 264 -2.06 -6.54 -7.04
CA VAL A 264 -2.51 -7.95 -7.12
C VAL A 264 -3.28 -8.35 -5.87
N GLN A 265 -2.80 -8.00 -4.66
CA GLN A 265 -3.54 -8.26 -3.42
C GLN A 265 -4.89 -7.54 -3.37
N MET A 266 -4.96 -6.28 -3.81
CA MET A 266 -6.24 -5.58 -3.90
C MET A 266 -7.20 -6.23 -4.90
N ILE A 267 -6.70 -6.74 -6.02
CA ILE A 267 -7.48 -7.51 -7.00
C ILE A 267 -8.04 -8.79 -6.35
N TYR A 268 -7.23 -9.52 -5.58
CA TYR A 268 -7.73 -10.69 -4.83
C TYR A 268 -8.89 -10.31 -3.91
N HIS A 269 -8.75 -9.27 -3.10
CA HIS A 269 -9.81 -8.87 -2.16
C HIS A 269 -11.04 -8.26 -2.83
N ARG A 270 -10.88 -7.56 -3.93
CA ARG A 270 -11.98 -6.79 -4.55
C ARG A 270 -12.66 -7.49 -5.72
N ILE A 271 -11.94 -8.37 -6.41
CA ILE A 271 -12.45 -9.11 -7.57
C ILE A 271 -12.59 -10.59 -7.24
N TYR A 272 -11.50 -11.30 -6.96
CA TYR A 272 -11.55 -12.76 -6.74
C TYR A 272 -12.51 -13.16 -5.62
N ALA A 273 -12.40 -12.55 -4.44
CA ALA A 273 -13.25 -12.86 -3.30
C ALA A 273 -14.75 -12.70 -3.58
N ARG A 274 -15.11 -11.87 -4.56
CA ARG A 274 -16.52 -11.65 -4.97
C ARG A 274 -16.99 -12.61 -6.06
N LEU A 275 -16.06 -13.22 -6.79
CA LEU A 275 -16.35 -14.15 -7.88
C LEU A 275 -16.25 -15.63 -7.47
N GLN A 276 -15.59 -15.95 -6.34
CA GLN A 276 -15.31 -17.32 -5.92
C GLN A 276 -16.54 -18.22 -5.75
N HIS A 277 -17.72 -17.65 -5.53
CA HIS A 277 -18.99 -18.40 -5.39
C HIS A 277 -19.92 -18.27 -6.61
N ARG A 278 -19.45 -17.59 -7.68
CA ARG A 278 -20.20 -17.44 -8.92
C ARG A 278 -19.74 -18.49 -9.93
N GLN A 279 -20.69 -19.03 -10.70
CA GLN A 279 -20.40 -19.89 -11.83
C GLN A 279 -20.52 -19.08 -13.12
N PHE A 280 -19.60 -19.31 -14.04
CA PHE A 280 -19.54 -18.69 -15.35
C PHE A 280 -19.49 -19.78 -16.40
N PHE A 281 -20.10 -19.55 -17.55
CA PHE A 281 -20.22 -20.55 -18.60
C PHE A 281 -19.45 -20.16 -19.88
N SER A 282 -18.74 -19.05 -19.85
CA SER A 282 -17.77 -18.67 -20.88
C SER A 282 -16.69 -17.75 -20.31
N LEU A 283 -15.59 -17.63 -21.06
CA LEU A 283 -14.53 -16.65 -20.74
C LEU A 283 -15.04 -15.21 -20.86
N GLU A 284 -15.93 -14.95 -21.81
CA GLU A 284 -16.54 -13.63 -22.02
C GLU A 284 -17.40 -13.24 -20.82
N GLU A 285 -18.26 -14.14 -20.34
CA GLU A 285 -19.11 -13.92 -19.17
C GLU A 285 -18.26 -13.63 -17.92
N LEU A 286 -17.21 -14.42 -17.71
CA LEU A 286 -16.25 -14.18 -16.63
C LEU A 286 -15.59 -12.81 -16.78
N ASN A 287 -15.11 -12.45 -17.96
CA ASN A 287 -14.47 -11.17 -18.20
C ASN A 287 -15.42 -9.96 -18.04
N MET A 288 -16.70 -10.10 -18.38
CA MET A 288 -17.71 -9.09 -18.09
C MET A 288 -17.87 -8.86 -16.59
N ALA A 289 -17.95 -9.92 -15.80
CA ALA A 289 -18.03 -9.82 -14.34
C ALA A 289 -16.76 -9.24 -13.71
N VAL A 290 -15.58 -9.61 -14.22
CA VAL A 290 -14.30 -9.01 -13.81
C VAL A 290 -14.27 -7.52 -14.13
N HIS A 291 -14.70 -7.13 -15.32
CA HIS A 291 -14.73 -5.72 -15.74
C HIS A 291 -15.67 -4.86 -14.87
N GLU A 292 -16.86 -5.35 -14.55
CA GLU A 292 -17.80 -4.68 -13.66
C GLU A 292 -17.14 -4.37 -12.29
N LEU A 293 -16.47 -5.36 -11.71
CA LEU A 293 -15.78 -5.21 -10.43
C LEU A 293 -14.52 -4.33 -10.54
N LEU A 294 -13.84 -4.35 -11.68
CA LEU A 294 -12.70 -3.48 -11.99
C LEU A 294 -13.12 -2.00 -12.04
N VAL A 295 -14.20 -1.69 -12.75
CA VAL A 295 -14.78 -0.32 -12.79
C VAL A 295 -15.07 0.14 -11.36
N ARG A 296 -15.74 -0.68 -10.57
CA ARG A 296 -16.02 -0.38 -9.17
C ARG A 296 -14.74 -0.19 -8.34
N HIS A 297 -13.68 -0.99 -8.59
CA HIS A 297 -12.38 -0.84 -7.95
C HIS A 297 -11.75 0.53 -8.27
N ASN A 298 -11.72 0.91 -9.53
CA ASN A 298 -11.13 2.15 -9.99
C ASN A 298 -11.91 3.39 -9.50
N GLN A 299 -13.21 3.27 -9.33
CA GLN A 299 -14.11 4.30 -8.79
C GLN A 299 -14.18 4.32 -7.26
N THR A 300 -13.52 3.38 -6.58
CA THR A 300 -13.47 3.41 -5.11
C THR A 300 -12.44 4.43 -4.63
N ARG A 301 -12.85 5.30 -3.70
CA ARG A 301 -11.98 6.30 -3.08
C ARG A 301 -10.75 5.65 -2.46
N MET A 302 -9.58 6.21 -2.71
CA MET A 302 -8.31 5.72 -2.17
C MET A 302 -8.20 6.11 -0.68
N GLN A 303 -7.54 5.26 0.12
CA GLN A 303 -7.28 5.59 1.52
C GLN A 303 -6.41 6.83 1.62
N GLN A 304 -6.77 7.73 2.53
CA GLN A 304 -6.06 8.99 2.80
C GLN A 304 -6.00 9.98 1.63
N ARG A 305 -6.78 9.78 0.56
CA ARG A 305 -6.86 10.68 -0.60
C ARG A 305 -8.30 11.12 -0.84
N ALA A 306 -8.47 12.32 -1.39
CA ALA A 306 -9.80 12.89 -1.65
C ALA A 306 -10.40 12.44 -2.99
N TYR A 307 -9.72 11.61 -3.75
CA TYR A 307 -10.06 11.20 -5.12
C TYR A 307 -10.02 9.68 -5.31
N THR A 308 -10.62 9.22 -6.39
CA THR A 308 -10.58 7.83 -6.86
C THR A 308 -9.40 7.65 -7.83
N ARG A 309 -9.07 6.40 -8.18
CA ARG A 309 -8.04 6.11 -9.19
C ARG A 309 -8.41 6.67 -10.56
N GLU A 310 -9.68 6.52 -10.93
CA GLU A 310 -10.23 7.01 -12.20
C GLU A 310 -10.16 8.54 -12.29
N GLU A 311 -10.57 9.26 -11.25
CA GLU A 311 -10.45 10.72 -11.20
C GLU A 311 -9.00 11.18 -11.32
N HIS A 312 -8.08 10.51 -10.62
CA HIS A 312 -6.65 10.83 -10.68
C HIS A 312 -6.06 10.52 -12.06
N PHE A 313 -6.44 9.38 -12.66
CA PHE A 313 -6.04 9.03 -14.02
C PHE A 313 -6.47 10.11 -15.04
N HIS A 314 -7.73 10.51 -15.02
CA HIS A 314 -8.23 11.52 -15.94
C HIS A 314 -7.61 12.90 -15.72
N ALA A 315 -7.29 13.25 -14.47
CA ALA A 315 -6.73 14.55 -14.12
C ALA A 315 -5.26 14.71 -14.52
N VAL A 316 -4.44 13.64 -14.39
CA VAL A 316 -2.98 13.80 -14.53
C VAL A 316 -2.33 12.83 -15.51
N GLU A 317 -2.81 11.59 -15.65
CA GLU A 317 -2.06 10.56 -16.38
C GLU A 317 -2.50 10.39 -17.83
N ARG A 318 -3.82 10.50 -18.10
CA ARG A 318 -4.35 10.30 -19.45
C ARG A 318 -3.68 11.19 -20.51
N MET A 319 -3.43 12.46 -20.16
CA MET A 319 -2.80 13.43 -21.07
C MET A 319 -1.30 13.19 -21.28
N ALA A 320 -0.67 12.42 -20.38
CA ALA A 320 0.75 12.07 -20.46
C ALA A 320 1.02 10.79 -21.25
N LEU A 321 0.00 9.97 -21.48
CA LEU A 321 0.09 8.81 -22.36
C LEU A 321 0.17 9.24 -23.84
N ARG A 322 0.97 8.53 -24.62
CA ARG A 322 1.05 8.74 -26.07
C ARG A 322 -0.15 8.09 -26.76
N VAL A 323 -0.73 8.77 -27.72
CA VAL A 323 -1.81 8.26 -28.57
C VAL A 323 -1.24 7.48 -29.74
#